data_ed37eb61f9471943242e5fd4657d0972
#
_entry.id   ed37eb61f9471943242e5fd4657d0972
#
_cell.length_a   1.000
_cell.length_b   1.000
_cell.length_c   1.000
_cell.angle_alpha   90.00
_cell.angle_beta   90.00
_cell.angle_gamma   90.00
#
_symmetry.space_group_name_H-M   'P 1'
#
loop_
_entity.id
_entity.type
_entity.pdbx_description
1 polymer ?
#
loop_
_entity_poly.entity_id
_entity_poly.type
_entity_poly.pdbx_seq_one_letter_code
_entity_poly.pdbx_strand_id
1 'polypeptide(L)'
;MSSQTIDIVLVHGAWGDGSGWAKVIAPLAADGLSVTAAPLPLTSFADDIAALERALERVTGPVVLVGHAYAGAVIASVRSEKIKALVYVAALAPDEGETVADVFYRGEPHPQAPKLAPDSHGLIYLPHEAFAAAYAQNAGDEELAVLAAAQRPISPACITVPVPRQLWKDRPAWFLIAEEDRMISAANQHFMAERMQAAQRSFPVDHTPMTTAPETVIEIIREAAAAVVGA
;
A
#
# COMPACT_ATOMS: atom_id res chain seq x y z
N MET A 1 32.00 2.91 -12.41
CA MET A 1 30.87 1.97 -12.18
C MET A 1 29.63 2.81 -12.35
N SER A 2 28.76 2.54 -13.33
CA SER A 2 27.48 3.26 -13.43
C SER A 2 26.67 2.90 -12.18
N SER A 3 26.30 3.89 -11.37
CA SER A 3 25.37 3.66 -10.26
C SER A 3 24.07 3.13 -10.87
N GLN A 4 23.70 1.93 -10.49
CA GLN A 4 22.46 1.32 -10.97
C GLN A 4 21.28 2.14 -10.41
N THR A 5 20.44 2.68 -11.29
CA THR A 5 19.27 3.46 -10.89
C THR A 5 18.32 2.57 -10.06
N ILE A 6 17.84 3.09 -8.94
CA ILE A 6 16.85 2.38 -8.12
C ILE A 6 15.48 2.48 -8.78
N ASP A 7 14.79 1.36 -8.86
CA ASP A 7 13.41 1.27 -9.28
C ASP A 7 12.47 1.36 -8.07
N ILE A 8 11.57 2.32 -8.07
CA ILE A 8 10.47 2.44 -7.11
C ILE A 8 9.23 1.83 -7.76
N VAL A 9 8.69 0.77 -7.15
CA VAL A 9 7.45 0.14 -7.63
C VAL A 9 6.35 0.42 -6.61
N LEU A 10 5.38 1.25 -7.02
CA LEU A 10 4.24 1.71 -6.21
C LEU A 10 3.03 0.82 -6.47
N VAL A 11 2.41 0.32 -5.40
CA VAL A 11 1.28 -0.63 -5.49
C VAL A 11 0.09 -0.08 -4.71
N HIS A 12 -1.03 0.11 -5.42
CA HIS A 12 -2.26 0.66 -4.84
C HIS A 12 -3.03 -0.37 -4.00
N GLY A 13 -3.82 0.11 -3.04
CA GLY A 13 -4.72 -0.71 -2.24
C GLY A 13 -6.07 -0.97 -2.93
N ALA A 14 -7.03 -1.48 -2.14
CA ALA A 14 -8.41 -1.61 -2.57
C ALA A 14 -9.01 -0.23 -2.93
N TRP A 15 -9.96 -0.21 -3.84
CA TRP A 15 -10.69 0.97 -4.33
C TRP A 15 -9.83 2.05 -5.00
N GLY A 16 -8.54 1.82 -5.16
CA GLY A 16 -7.60 2.72 -5.83
C GLY A 16 -7.05 2.15 -7.12
N ASP A 17 -6.23 2.94 -7.78
CA ASP A 17 -5.41 2.56 -8.91
C ASP A 17 -4.08 3.33 -8.92
N GLY A 18 -3.30 3.19 -10.00
CA GLY A 18 -1.99 3.86 -10.12
C GLY A 18 -2.06 5.38 -10.11
N SER A 19 -3.19 6.01 -10.42
CA SER A 19 -3.35 7.46 -10.42
C SER A 19 -3.32 8.08 -9.03
N GLY A 20 -3.69 7.33 -7.99
CA GLY A 20 -3.57 7.77 -6.60
C GLY A 20 -2.15 8.14 -6.18
N TRP A 21 -1.14 7.67 -6.91
CA TRP A 21 0.26 7.99 -6.68
C TRP A 21 0.78 9.21 -7.45
N ALA A 22 -0.06 9.93 -8.20
CA ALA A 22 0.36 10.99 -9.12
C ALA A 22 1.24 12.06 -8.43
N LYS A 23 0.90 12.49 -7.21
CA LYS A 23 1.66 13.48 -6.44
C LYS A 23 2.99 12.95 -5.87
N VAL A 24 3.18 11.64 -5.85
CA VAL A 24 4.40 10.97 -5.39
C VAL A 24 5.33 10.66 -6.55
N ILE A 25 4.79 10.25 -7.70
CA ILE A 25 5.56 9.84 -8.88
C ILE A 25 6.46 10.97 -9.40
N ALA A 26 5.91 12.16 -9.63
CA ALA A 26 6.65 13.25 -10.27
C ALA A 26 7.86 13.74 -9.44
N PRO A 27 7.75 13.96 -8.13
CA PRO A 27 8.91 14.31 -7.30
C PRO A 27 9.99 13.22 -7.25
N LEU A 28 9.61 11.94 -7.11
CA LEU A 28 10.59 10.84 -7.10
C LEU A 28 11.32 10.68 -8.44
N ALA A 29 10.61 10.89 -9.55
CA ALA A 29 11.22 10.90 -10.89
C ALA A 29 12.17 12.10 -11.07
N ALA A 30 11.86 13.25 -10.50
CA ALA A 30 12.75 14.42 -10.51
C ALA A 30 14.03 14.18 -9.69
N ASP A 31 14.01 13.30 -8.71
CA ASP A 31 15.20 12.87 -7.95
C ASP A 31 16.09 11.90 -8.76
N GLY A 32 15.70 11.52 -9.98
CA GLY A 32 16.43 10.57 -10.82
C GLY A 32 16.13 9.10 -10.53
N LEU A 33 15.07 8.81 -9.76
CA LEU A 33 14.58 7.46 -9.51
C LEU A 33 13.72 6.99 -10.70
N SER A 34 13.75 5.69 -10.99
CA SER A 34 12.83 5.06 -11.93
C SER A 34 11.55 4.69 -11.18
N VAL A 35 10.40 5.22 -11.59
CA VAL A 35 9.13 5.01 -10.86
C VAL A 35 8.10 4.30 -11.73
N THR A 36 7.52 3.23 -11.21
CA THR A 36 6.44 2.46 -11.87
C THR A 36 5.28 2.26 -10.90
N ALA A 37 4.06 2.59 -11.30
CA ALA A 37 2.85 2.21 -10.59
C ALA A 37 2.33 0.89 -11.15
N ALA A 38 2.35 -0.17 -10.33
CA ALA A 38 1.89 -1.49 -10.73
C ALA A 38 0.37 -1.62 -10.54
N PRO A 39 -0.39 -2.01 -11.58
CA PRO A 39 -1.83 -2.21 -11.46
C PRO A 39 -2.14 -3.57 -10.82
N LEU A 40 -3.04 -3.58 -9.85
CA LEU A 40 -3.62 -4.80 -9.30
C LEU A 40 -5.03 -5.00 -9.87
N PRO A 41 -5.40 -6.22 -10.30
CA PRO A 41 -6.76 -6.51 -10.77
C PRO A 41 -7.81 -6.54 -9.65
N LEU A 42 -7.44 -6.82 -8.39
CA LEU A 42 -8.30 -6.93 -7.23
C LEU A 42 -9.37 -8.03 -7.36
N THR A 43 -9.08 -9.07 -8.15
CA THR A 43 -9.97 -10.22 -8.43
C THR A 43 -9.72 -11.40 -7.49
N SER A 44 -8.45 -11.66 -7.18
CA SER A 44 -8.00 -12.61 -6.16
C SER A 44 -6.60 -12.25 -5.68
N PHE A 45 -6.21 -12.74 -4.50
CA PHE A 45 -4.86 -12.55 -3.98
C PHE A 45 -3.78 -13.10 -4.92
N ALA A 46 -4.03 -14.25 -5.54
CA ALA A 46 -3.12 -14.87 -6.50
C ALA A 46 -2.98 -14.05 -7.80
N ASP A 47 -4.09 -13.48 -8.31
CA ASP A 47 -4.05 -12.62 -9.50
C ASP A 47 -3.27 -11.33 -9.24
N ASP A 48 -3.40 -10.77 -8.04
CA ASP A 48 -2.69 -9.55 -7.63
C ASP A 48 -1.18 -9.81 -7.48
N ILE A 49 -0.78 -10.93 -6.88
CA ILE A 49 0.62 -11.37 -6.85
C ILE A 49 1.17 -11.51 -8.27
N ALA A 50 0.47 -12.25 -9.15
CA ALA A 50 0.91 -12.46 -10.52
C ALA A 50 0.99 -11.15 -11.32
N ALA A 51 0.09 -10.19 -11.07
CA ALA A 51 0.14 -8.87 -11.70
C ALA A 51 1.37 -8.07 -11.27
N LEU A 52 1.69 -8.11 -9.97
CA LEU A 52 2.88 -7.44 -9.44
C LEU A 52 4.18 -8.10 -9.92
N GLU A 53 4.24 -9.44 -10.02
CA GLU A 53 5.40 -10.15 -10.57
C GLU A 53 5.65 -9.75 -12.03
N ARG A 54 4.61 -9.64 -12.86
CA ARG A 54 4.74 -9.11 -14.24
C ARG A 54 5.25 -7.67 -14.29
N ALA A 55 4.87 -6.83 -13.34
CA ALA A 55 5.41 -5.47 -13.24
C ALA A 55 6.89 -5.49 -12.87
N LEU A 56 7.31 -6.37 -11.96
CA LEU A 56 8.70 -6.55 -11.53
C LEU A 56 9.61 -7.13 -12.65
N GLU A 57 9.07 -7.88 -13.60
CA GLU A 57 9.84 -8.33 -14.77
C GLU A 57 10.33 -7.17 -15.64
N ARG A 58 9.57 -6.05 -15.67
CA ARG A 58 9.84 -4.88 -16.52
C ARG A 58 10.88 -3.93 -15.93
N VAL A 59 11.20 -4.03 -14.66
CA VAL A 59 12.22 -3.22 -13.99
C VAL A 59 13.56 -3.97 -13.97
N THR A 60 14.67 -3.25 -14.00
CA THR A 60 16.01 -3.85 -14.15
C THR A 60 16.94 -3.58 -12.99
N GLY A 61 16.69 -2.54 -12.21
CA GLY A 61 17.51 -2.14 -11.07
C GLY A 61 17.10 -2.82 -9.75
N PRO A 62 17.80 -2.47 -8.66
CA PRO A 62 17.35 -2.79 -7.31
C PRO A 62 16.03 -2.09 -7.02
N VAL A 63 15.10 -2.81 -6.40
CA VAL A 63 13.71 -2.35 -6.20
C VAL A 63 13.46 -1.97 -4.75
N VAL A 64 12.88 -0.78 -4.54
CA VAL A 64 12.11 -0.43 -3.35
C VAL A 64 10.63 -0.63 -3.70
N LEU A 65 10.00 -1.59 -3.03
CA LEU A 65 8.61 -1.96 -3.30
C LEU A 65 7.69 -1.32 -2.27
N VAL A 66 6.74 -0.50 -2.72
CA VAL A 66 5.89 0.33 -1.87
C VAL A 66 4.44 -0.14 -1.97
N GLY A 67 3.80 -0.46 -0.85
CA GLY A 67 2.41 -0.91 -0.81
C GLY A 67 1.53 -0.05 0.07
N HIS A 68 0.36 0.35 -0.46
CA HIS A 68 -0.68 1.05 0.28
C HIS A 68 -1.77 0.08 0.74
N ALA A 69 -2.23 0.20 1.98
CA ALA A 69 -3.38 -0.55 2.51
C ALA A 69 -3.29 -2.06 2.23
N TYR A 70 -4.26 -2.63 1.52
CA TYR A 70 -4.28 -4.04 1.09
C TYR A 70 -2.98 -4.48 0.40
N ALA A 71 -2.37 -3.61 -0.40
CA ALA A 71 -1.16 -3.96 -1.15
C ALA A 71 0.04 -4.29 -0.26
N GLY A 72 0.02 -3.94 1.03
CA GLY A 72 1.06 -4.36 1.98
C GLY A 72 1.21 -5.89 2.06
N ALA A 73 0.10 -6.62 2.03
CA ALA A 73 0.11 -8.09 1.97
C ALA A 73 0.63 -8.61 0.61
N VAL A 74 0.28 -7.93 -0.49
CA VAL A 74 0.70 -8.34 -1.84
C VAL A 74 2.21 -8.16 -2.03
N ILE A 75 2.77 -6.99 -1.64
CA ILE A 75 4.20 -6.70 -1.79
C ILE A 75 5.09 -7.66 -0.98
N ALA A 76 4.58 -8.17 0.13
CA ALA A 76 5.31 -9.12 0.97
C ALA A 76 5.21 -10.57 0.50
N SER A 77 4.30 -10.85 -0.44
CA SER A 77 4.03 -12.21 -0.94
C SER A 77 4.68 -12.55 -2.27
N VAL A 78 5.19 -11.54 -3.00
CA VAL A 78 5.96 -11.76 -4.24
C VAL A 78 7.39 -12.20 -3.96
N ARG A 79 8.04 -12.78 -4.96
CA ARG A 79 9.44 -13.23 -4.88
C ARG A 79 10.24 -12.65 -6.03
N SER A 80 11.27 -11.86 -5.69
CA SER A 80 12.25 -11.36 -6.66
C SER A 80 13.53 -10.94 -5.93
N GLU A 81 14.66 -11.36 -6.42
CA GLU A 81 15.98 -10.94 -5.91
C GLU A 81 16.26 -9.44 -6.12
N LYS A 82 15.51 -8.80 -7.03
CA LYS A 82 15.58 -7.36 -7.24
C LYS A 82 15.07 -6.57 -6.05
N ILE A 83 14.13 -7.10 -5.25
CA ILE A 83 13.54 -6.41 -4.12
C ILE A 83 14.56 -6.29 -2.99
N LYS A 84 14.92 -5.06 -2.64
CA LYS A 84 15.91 -4.75 -1.61
C LYS A 84 15.30 -4.14 -0.36
N ALA A 85 14.15 -3.49 -0.48
CA ALA A 85 13.44 -2.85 0.62
C ALA A 85 11.93 -2.85 0.39
N LEU A 86 11.17 -2.82 1.48
CA LEU A 86 9.71 -2.72 1.49
C LEU A 86 9.28 -1.44 2.21
N VAL A 87 8.32 -0.72 1.65
CA VAL A 87 7.70 0.44 2.29
C VAL A 87 6.19 0.21 2.39
N TYR A 88 5.68 0.29 3.60
CA TYR A 88 4.27 0.14 3.93
C TYR A 88 3.67 1.52 4.19
N VAL A 89 2.63 1.90 3.47
CA VAL A 89 1.94 3.18 3.61
C VAL A 89 0.52 2.93 4.09
N ALA A 90 0.21 3.22 5.35
CA ALA A 90 -1.09 2.93 5.98
C ALA A 90 -1.58 1.50 5.62
N ALA A 91 -0.69 0.50 5.75
CA ALA A 91 -0.86 -0.78 5.07
C ALA A 91 -1.16 -1.95 6.01
N LEU A 92 -1.65 -3.06 5.43
CA LEU A 92 -1.90 -4.32 6.12
C LEU A 92 -0.71 -5.26 5.92
N ALA A 93 -0.19 -5.80 7.01
CA ALA A 93 0.96 -6.70 7.02
C ALA A 93 0.64 -7.99 7.81
N PRO A 94 -0.16 -8.91 7.24
CA PRO A 94 -0.42 -10.20 7.85
C PRO A 94 0.89 -11.00 7.97
N ASP A 95 0.97 -11.90 8.97
CA ASP A 95 2.04 -12.88 9.07
C ASP A 95 1.64 -14.17 8.34
N GLU A 96 2.59 -15.06 8.13
CA GLU A 96 2.40 -16.38 7.51
C GLU A 96 1.23 -17.14 8.14
N GLY A 97 0.28 -17.55 7.32
CA GLY A 97 -0.92 -18.26 7.74
C GLY A 97 -2.09 -17.38 8.16
N GLU A 98 -1.87 -16.10 8.43
CA GLU A 98 -2.96 -15.13 8.62
C GLU A 98 -3.58 -14.74 7.26
N THR A 99 -4.82 -14.28 7.28
CA THR A 99 -5.46 -13.62 6.15
C THR A 99 -5.35 -12.10 6.27
N VAL A 100 -5.55 -11.37 5.18
CA VAL A 100 -5.66 -9.90 5.23
C VAL A 100 -6.85 -9.47 6.11
N ALA A 101 -7.95 -10.24 6.07
CA ALA A 101 -9.13 -9.99 6.89
C ALA A 101 -8.83 -10.14 8.39
N ASP A 102 -8.02 -11.13 8.81
CA ASP A 102 -7.66 -11.32 10.21
C ASP A 102 -6.97 -10.07 10.79
N VAL A 103 -6.04 -9.49 10.05
CA VAL A 103 -5.35 -8.28 10.53
C VAL A 103 -6.19 -7.02 10.36
N PHE A 104 -7.04 -6.93 9.33
CA PHE A 104 -7.92 -5.78 9.13
C PHE A 104 -8.97 -5.67 10.27
N TYR A 105 -9.60 -6.78 10.63
CA TYR A 105 -10.64 -6.84 11.67
C TYR A 105 -10.10 -7.11 13.08
N ARG A 106 -8.79 -7.02 13.28
CA ARG A 106 -8.16 -7.31 14.58
C ARG A 106 -8.60 -6.39 15.71
N GLY A 107 -8.86 -5.11 15.42
CA GLY A 107 -9.27 -4.10 16.39
C GLY A 107 -10.70 -3.61 16.15
N GLU A 108 -11.19 -2.80 17.07
CA GLU A 108 -12.46 -2.12 16.88
C GLU A 108 -12.39 -1.14 15.70
N PRO A 109 -13.37 -1.17 14.79
CA PRO A 109 -13.40 -0.24 13.67
C PRO A 109 -13.62 1.19 14.15
N HIS A 110 -13.06 2.16 13.40
CA HIS A 110 -13.34 3.57 13.66
C HIS A 110 -14.86 3.84 13.52
N PRO A 111 -15.47 4.72 14.34
CA PRO A 111 -16.90 5.02 14.27
C PRO A 111 -17.40 5.48 12.90
N GLN A 112 -16.52 6.07 12.08
CA GLN A 112 -16.79 6.51 10.72
C GLN A 112 -16.37 5.50 9.64
N ALA A 113 -15.81 4.35 10.03
CA ALA A 113 -15.45 3.30 9.08
C ALA A 113 -16.72 2.80 8.36
N PRO A 114 -16.67 2.58 7.04
CA PRO A 114 -17.82 2.10 6.30
C PRO A 114 -18.12 0.63 6.63
N LYS A 115 -19.40 0.26 6.54
CA LYS A 115 -19.78 -1.14 6.50
C LYS A 115 -19.53 -1.68 5.10
N LEU A 116 -18.63 -2.64 5.00
CA LEU A 116 -18.24 -3.26 3.74
C LEU A 116 -18.97 -4.59 3.57
N ALA A 117 -19.66 -4.75 2.45
CA ALA A 117 -20.33 -5.98 2.07
C ALA A 117 -20.24 -6.20 0.56
N PRO A 118 -20.11 -7.46 0.11
CA PRO A 118 -20.16 -7.77 -1.31
C PRO A 118 -21.52 -7.43 -1.91
N ASP A 119 -21.52 -6.94 -3.16
CA ASP A 119 -22.71 -6.76 -3.96
C ASP A 119 -23.25 -8.10 -4.52
N SER A 120 -24.26 -8.04 -5.40
CA SER A 120 -24.85 -9.22 -6.04
C SER A 120 -23.87 -9.99 -6.96
N HIS A 121 -22.74 -9.40 -7.32
CA HIS A 121 -21.68 -10.01 -8.13
C HIS A 121 -20.48 -10.47 -7.28
N GLY A 122 -20.57 -10.32 -5.96
CA GLY A 122 -19.50 -10.70 -5.03
C GLY A 122 -18.37 -9.69 -4.93
N LEU A 123 -18.56 -8.45 -5.39
CA LEU A 123 -17.56 -7.39 -5.36
C LEU A 123 -17.87 -6.36 -4.27
N ILE A 124 -16.84 -5.89 -3.58
CA ILE A 124 -16.95 -4.90 -2.51
C ILE A 124 -16.56 -3.54 -3.08
N TYR A 125 -17.57 -2.65 -3.19
CA TYR A 125 -17.39 -1.24 -3.48
C TYR A 125 -17.34 -0.44 -2.17
N LEU A 126 -16.57 0.63 -2.17
CA LEU A 126 -16.62 1.62 -1.10
C LEU A 126 -17.84 2.54 -1.32
N PRO A 127 -18.74 2.70 -0.34
CA PRO A 127 -19.83 3.66 -0.45
C PRO A 127 -19.33 5.07 -0.75
N HIS A 128 -20.03 5.81 -1.60
CA HIS A 128 -19.57 7.12 -2.08
C HIS A 128 -19.25 8.09 -0.93
N GLU A 129 -20.10 8.12 0.09
CA GLU A 129 -19.93 8.96 1.30
C GLU A 129 -18.72 8.57 2.13
N ALA A 130 -18.23 7.33 2.03
CA ALA A 130 -17.10 6.84 2.79
C ALA A 130 -15.76 7.42 2.29
N PHE A 131 -15.70 7.93 1.06
CA PHE A 131 -14.50 8.61 0.57
C PHE A 131 -14.18 9.84 1.41
N ALA A 132 -15.15 10.71 1.66
CA ALA A 132 -14.99 11.89 2.50
C ALA A 132 -15.01 11.59 4.00
N ALA A 133 -15.71 10.52 4.43
CA ALA A 133 -15.84 10.20 5.84
C ALA A 133 -14.63 9.47 6.42
N ALA A 134 -13.97 8.57 5.62
CA ALA A 134 -12.97 7.65 6.16
C ALA A 134 -11.79 7.36 5.24
N TYR A 135 -11.98 7.33 3.92
CA TYR A 135 -10.92 6.89 2.99
C TYR A 135 -9.92 8.01 2.68
N ALA A 136 -10.41 9.23 2.45
CA ALA A 136 -9.59 10.40 2.10
C ALA A 136 -10.21 11.67 2.72
N GLN A 137 -10.42 11.67 4.04
CA GLN A 137 -11.15 12.77 4.71
C GLN A 137 -10.46 14.13 4.64
N ASN A 138 -9.18 14.18 4.29
CA ASN A 138 -8.40 15.40 4.13
C ASN A 138 -8.27 15.84 2.66
N ALA A 139 -8.88 15.10 1.71
CA ALA A 139 -8.87 15.45 0.29
C ALA A 139 -9.88 16.55 -0.03
N GLY A 140 -9.58 17.35 -1.07
CA GLY A 140 -10.52 18.34 -1.60
C GLY A 140 -11.65 17.69 -2.42
N ASP A 141 -12.72 18.45 -2.66
CA ASP A 141 -13.93 17.96 -3.35
C ASP A 141 -13.63 17.37 -4.74
N GLU A 142 -12.72 17.97 -5.50
CA GLU A 142 -12.32 17.48 -6.82
C GLU A 142 -11.61 16.11 -6.72
N GLU A 143 -10.70 15.95 -5.77
CA GLU A 143 -9.99 14.71 -5.52
C GLU A 143 -10.95 13.60 -5.05
N LEU A 144 -11.86 13.94 -4.14
CA LEU A 144 -12.91 13.00 -3.67
C LEU A 144 -13.79 12.52 -4.82
N ALA A 145 -14.20 13.43 -5.70
CA ALA A 145 -15.00 13.08 -6.89
C ALA A 145 -14.23 12.11 -7.81
N VAL A 146 -12.94 12.36 -8.06
CA VAL A 146 -12.09 11.48 -8.89
C VAL A 146 -11.90 10.13 -8.22
N LEU A 147 -11.54 10.07 -6.93
CA LEU A 147 -11.34 8.83 -6.19
C LEU A 147 -12.61 7.96 -6.19
N ALA A 148 -13.77 8.57 -5.96
CA ALA A 148 -15.05 7.84 -5.97
C ALA A 148 -15.44 7.34 -7.35
N ALA A 149 -15.21 8.14 -8.41
CA ALA A 149 -15.57 7.78 -9.79
C ALA A 149 -14.64 6.72 -10.38
N ALA A 150 -13.35 6.74 -10.02
CA ALA A 150 -12.33 5.83 -10.55
C ALA A 150 -12.14 4.56 -9.71
N GLN A 151 -12.88 4.38 -8.61
CA GLN A 151 -12.69 3.26 -7.72
C GLN A 151 -12.75 1.90 -8.43
N ARG A 152 -11.90 0.99 -7.99
CA ARG A 152 -11.87 -0.41 -8.42
C ARG A 152 -12.38 -1.29 -7.28
N PRO A 153 -13.47 -2.04 -7.46
CA PRO A 153 -13.97 -2.91 -6.40
C PRO A 153 -12.98 -4.03 -6.10
N ILE A 154 -13.00 -4.51 -4.87
CA ILE A 154 -12.18 -5.65 -4.46
C ILE A 154 -13.04 -6.90 -4.24
N SER A 155 -12.55 -8.05 -4.70
CA SER A 155 -13.14 -9.35 -4.41
C SER A 155 -12.77 -9.81 -2.99
N PRO A 156 -13.68 -10.44 -2.22
CA PRO A 156 -13.35 -11.13 -0.98
C PRO A 156 -12.20 -12.13 -1.11
N ALA A 157 -12.02 -12.75 -2.29
CA ALA A 157 -10.91 -13.67 -2.57
C ALA A 157 -9.51 -13.03 -2.45
N CYS A 158 -9.42 -11.71 -2.41
CA CYS A 158 -8.17 -10.99 -2.14
C CYS A 158 -7.79 -11.01 -0.66
N ILE A 159 -8.76 -11.12 0.26
CA ILE A 159 -8.54 -10.87 1.68
C ILE A 159 -8.82 -12.09 2.58
N THR A 160 -9.40 -13.15 2.06
CA THR A 160 -9.84 -14.32 2.85
C THR A 160 -8.95 -15.55 2.72
N VAL A 161 -7.86 -15.48 1.97
CA VAL A 161 -6.90 -16.57 1.83
C VAL A 161 -5.70 -16.36 2.73
N PRO A 162 -5.15 -17.41 3.36
CA PRO A 162 -3.93 -17.32 4.14
C PRO A 162 -2.75 -16.85 3.28
N VAL A 163 -1.96 -15.90 3.80
CA VAL A 163 -0.77 -15.45 3.10
C VAL A 163 0.41 -16.41 3.29
N PRO A 164 1.32 -16.51 2.29
CA PRO A 164 2.55 -17.29 2.43
C PRO A 164 3.54 -16.60 3.38
N ARG A 165 4.71 -17.24 3.60
CA ARG A 165 5.80 -16.60 4.32
C ARG A 165 6.13 -15.23 3.74
N GLN A 166 6.11 -14.23 4.59
CA GLN A 166 6.20 -12.84 4.20
C GLN A 166 7.64 -12.36 3.98
N LEU A 167 7.85 -11.55 2.94
CA LEU A 167 9.17 -11.06 2.52
C LEU A 167 9.81 -10.11 3.55
N TRP A 168 9.02 -9.40 4.36
CA TRP A 168 9.54 -8.52 5.42
C TRP A 168 10.33 -9.27 6.51
N LYS A 169 10.26 -10.60 6.56
CA LYS A 169 11.13 -11.44 7.40
C LYS A 169 12.57 -11.53 6.89
N ASP A 170 12.80 -11.16 5.62
CA ASP A 170 14.08 -11.33 4.93
C ASP A 170 14.62 -10.01 4.35
N ARG A 171 13.85 -8.95 4.37
CA ARG A 171 14.19 -7.64 3.80
C ARG A 171 13.89 -6.51 4.77
N PRO A 172 14.70 -5.44 4.78
CA PRO A 172 14.40 -4.26 5.58
C PRO A 172 13.07 -3.66 5.16
N ALA A 173 12.31 -3.19 6.15
CA ALA A 173 11.00 -2.63 5.96
C ALA A 173 10.86 -1.27 6.65
N TRP A 174 10.13 -0.36 6.01
CA TRP A 174 9.70 0.93 6.54
C TRP A 174 8.19 0.96 6.62
N PHE A 175 7.65 1.61 7.63
CA PHE A 175 6.21 1.71 7.84
C PHE A 175 5.81 3.15 8.14
N LEU A 176 5.01 3.75 7.25
CA LEU A 176 4.31 5.00 7.50
C LEU A 176 3.00 4.68 8.20
N ILE A 177 2.89 5.13 9.44
CA ILE A 177 1.69 4.99 10.27
C ILE A 177 0.87 6.26 10.12
N ALA A 178 -0.37 6.10 9.66
CA ALA A 178 -1.34 7.17 9.51
C ALA A 178 -2.18 7.27 10.81
N GLU A 179 -1.87 8.25 11.66
CA GLU A 179 -2.47 8.36 13.00
C GLU A 179 -3.96 8.74 12.96
N GLU A 180 -4.43 9.34 11.86
CA GLU A 180 -5.83 9.72 11.66
C GLU A 180 -6.58 8.79 10.68
N ASP A 181 -6.00 7.61 10.42
CA ASP A 181 -6.61 6.61 9.54
C ASP A 181 -7.92 6.08 10.11
N ARG A 182 -9.00 6.22 9.34
CA ARG A 182 -10.35 5.76 9.72
C ARG A 182 -10.75 4.43 9.06
N MET A 183 -9.87 3.88 8.20
CA MET A 183 -10.04 2.56 7.56
C MET A 183 -9.28 1.48 8.33
N ILE A 184 -8.00 1.72 8.63
CA ILE A 184 -7.11 0.82 9.38
C ILE A 184 -6.61 1.58 10.60
N SER A 185 -7.09 1.24 11.79
CA SER A 185 -6.75 1.99 13.01
C SER A 185 -5.24 2.12 13.20
N ALA A 186 -4.78 3.29 13.69
CA ALA A 186 -3.38 3.54 13.99
C ALA A 186 -2.81 2.46 14.96
N ALA A 187 -3.59 2.05 15.95
CA ALA A 187 -3.19 0.99 16.88
C ALA A 187 -2.87 -0.35 16.16
N ASN A 188 -3.63 -0.68 15.12
CA ASN A 188 -3.37 -1.87 14.32
C ASN A 188 -2.13 -1.69 13.42
N GLN A 189 -1.92 -0.50 12.86
CA GLN A 189 -0.72 -0.18 12.09
C GLN A 189 0.54 -0.25 12.97
N HIS A 190 0.51 0.31 14.18
CA HIS A 190 1.60 0.18 15.16
C HIS A 190 1.90 -1.28 15.48
N PHE A 191 0.87 -2.08 15.79
CA PHE A 191 1.05 -3.51 16.06
C PHE A 191 1.76 -4.24 14.92
N MET A 192 1.35 -4.00 13.67
CA MET A 192 1.98 -4.64 12.51
C MET A 192 3.42 -4.16 12.31
N ALA A 193 3.66 -2.86 12.40
CA ALA A 193 4.99 -2.26 12.25
C ALA A 193 5.99 -2.75 13.31
N GLU A 194 5.55 -2.86 14.57
CA GLU A 194 6.35 -3.42 15.68
C GLU A 194 6.67 -4.90 15.43
N ARG A 195 5.66 -5.71 15.07
CA ARG A 195 5.84 -7.14 14.77
C ARG A 195 6.86 -7.37 13.65
N MET A 196 6.85 -6.52 12.64
CA MET A 196 7.78 -6.55 11.52
C MET A 196 9.18 -6.01 11.87
N GLN A 197 9.34 -5.36 13.01
CA GLN A 197 10.55 -4.59 13.35
C GLN A 197 10.90 -3.54 12.27
N ALA A 198 9.89 -2.96 11.65
CA ALA A 198 10.05 -1.97 10.60
C ALA A 198 10.57 -0.64 11.16
N ALA A 199 11.31 0.12 10.34
CA ALA A 199 11.59 1.53 10.63
C ALA A 199 10.29 2.32 10.55
N GLN A 200 9.80 2.87 11.68
CA GLN A 200 8.50 3.48 11.79
C GLN A 200 8.56 5.00 11.67
N ARG A 201 7.58 5.57 10.98
CA ARG A 201 7.30 7.01 10.91
C ARG A 201 5.80 7.23 11.10
N SER A 202 5.41 7.98 12.13
CA SER A 202 4.01 8.33 12.42
C SER A 202 3.74 9.76 11.99
N PHE A 203 2.61 9.94 11.29
CA PHE A 203 2.15 11.26 10.85
C PHE A 203 0.65 11.44 11.13
N PRO A 204 0.20 12.67 11.45
CA PRO A 204 -1.23 12.98 11.60
C PRO A 204 -1.90 13.12 10.22
N VAL A 205 -2.01 12.02 9.50
CA VAL A 205 -2.55 11.92 8.14
C VAL A 205 -3.65 10.86 8.07
N ASP A 206 -4.48 10.97 7.04
CA ASP A 206 -5.57 10.02 6.77
C ASP A 206 -5.10 8.74 6.07
N HIS A 207 -6.07 7.88 5.65
CA HIS A 207 -5.78 6.60 5.02
C HIS A 207 -5.06 6.72 3.66
N THR A 208 -5.15 7.87 2.98
CA THR A 208 -4.57 8.07 1.64
C THR A 208 -3.50 9.18 1.60
N PRO A 209 -2.43 9.08 2.41
CA PRO A 209 -1.44 10.15 2.50
C PRO A 209 -0.74 10.43 1.16
N MET A 210 -0.67 9.47 0.22
CA MET A 210 -0.12 9.70 -1.11
C MET A 210 -0.91 10.77 -1.90
N THR A 211 -2.19 10.99 -1.54
CA THR A 211 -3.07 12.00 -2.14
C THR A 211 -3.10 13.28 -1.30
N THR A 212 -3.25 13.14 0.03
CA THR A 212 -3.58 14.25 0.96
C THR A 212 -2.36 14.89 1.62
N ALA A 213 -1.25 14.13 1.78
CA ALA A 213 0.00 14.56 2.40
C ALA A 213 1.22 13.88 1.72
N PRO A 214 1.38 14.01 0.38
CA PRO A 214 2.34 13.23 -0.40
C PRO A 214 3.80 13.39 0.05
N GLU A 215 4.17 14.51 0.66
CA GLU A 215 5.51 14.77 1.19
C GLU A 215 5.93 13.74 2.24
N THR A 216 5.02 13.27 3.08
CA THR A 216 5.31 12.24 4.11
C THR A 216 5.64 10.90 3.49
N VAL A 217 4.95 10.57 2.39
CA VAL A 217 5.18 9.34 1.62
C VAL A 217 6.49 9.42 0.83
N ILE A 218 6.77 10.56 0.21
CA ILE A 218 8.02 10.80 -0.53
C ILE A 218 9.22 10.69 0.41
N GLU A 219 9.13 11.26 1.63
CA GLU A 219 10.19 11.22 2.63
C GLU A 219 10.56 9.78 2.99
N ILE A 220 9.60 8.94 3.36
CA ILE A 220 9.88 7.55 3.76
C ILE A 220 10.38 6.69 2.59
N ILE A 221 9.93 6.95 1.35
CA ILE A 221 10.44 6.26 0.16
C ILE A 221 11.91 6.67 -0.11
N ARG A 222 12.25 7.96 0.01
CA ARG A 222 13.63 8.45 -0.11
C ARG A 222 14.55 7.83 0.93
N GLU A 223 14.08 7.71 2.18
CA GLU A 223 14.83 7.05 3.26
C GLU A 223 15.13 5.59 2.92
N ALA A 224 14.15 4.82 2.46
CA ALA A 224 14.32 3.45 2.04
C ALA A 224 15.26 3.32 0.82
N ALA A 225 15.13 4.21 -0.17
CA ALA A 225 15.99 4.22 -1.34
C ALA A 225 17.45 4.53 -0.98
N ALA A 226 17.70 5.49 -0.09
CA ALA A 226 19.04 5.82 0.37
C ALA A 226 19.70 4.65 1.10
N ALA A 227 18.96 3.88 1.88
CA ALA A 227 19.46 2.68 2.55
C ALA A 227 19.88 1.58 1.57
N VAL A 228 19.16 1.45 0.43
CA VAL A 228 19.50 0.49 -0.63
C VAL A 228 20.81 0.85 -1.38
N VAL A 229 21.08 2.16 -1.53
CA VAL A 229 22.34 2.64 -2.18
C VAL A 229 23.55 2.41 -1.27
N GLY A 230 23.37 2.51 0.04
CA GLY A 230 24.44 2.39 1.03
C GLY A 230 24.80 0.97 1.44
N ALA A 231 24.05 -0.02 0.96
CA ALA A 231 24.24 -1.44 1.28
C ALA A 231 25.03 -2.17 0.18
#